data_f1b5130ff01d099ca49412aae83b3708
#
_entry.id   f1b5130ff01d099ca49412aae83b3708
#
_cell.length_a   1.000
_cell.length_b   1.000
_cell.length_c   1.000
_cell.angle_alpha   90.00
_cell.angle_beta   90.00
_cell.angle_gamma   90.00
#
_symmetry.space_group_name_H-M   'P 1'
#
loop_
_entity.id
_entity.type
_entity.pdbx_description
1 polymer ?
#
loop_
_entity_poly.entity_id
_entity_poly.type
_entity_poly.pdbx_seq_one_letter_code
_entity_poly.pdbx_strand_id
1 'polypeptide(L)'
;AEIMAENLKRIYPIPSLVRTEATTTIGEVRRVRAPAVLLELGFHDNPDDAAWIKNNLDEIARNLVLSVTEFFGLPFLTPIPARSGMVDVNWGSLNIRSRPSLDAPVLAQAPDGALLTIINQWQDWYLVNYNGTIGYAKDSFVTLN
;
A
#
# COMPACT_ATOMS: atom_id res chain seq x y z
N ALA A 1 7.34 -12.55 3.41
CA ALA A 1 8.55 -12.36 4.24
C ALA A 1 9.74 -11.91 3.38
N GLU A 2 10.07 -12.60 2.28
CA GLU A 2 11.27 -12.37 1.45
C GLU A 2 11.39 -10.94 0.92
N ILE A 3 10.35 -10.39 0.29
CA ILE A 3 10.32 -8.99 -0.19
C ILE A 3 10.65 -8.02 0.94
N MET A 4 10.06 -8.22 2.12
CA MET A 4 10.28 -7.36 3.28
C MET A 4 11.73 -7.48 3.80
N ALA A 5 12.28 -8.70 3.84
CA ALA A 5 13.66 -8.89 4.23
C ALA A 5 14.65 -8.23 3.23
N GLU A 6 14.43 -8.40 1.93
CA GLU A 6 15.28 -7.76 0.91
C GLU A 6 15.21 -6.22 0.97
N ASN A 7 14.04 -5.66 1.25
CA ASN A 7 13.91 -4.22 1.43
C ASN A 7 14.57 -3.75 2.74
N LEU A 8 14.42 -4.49 3.85
CA LEU A 8 15.06 -4.16 5.11
C LEU A 8 16.59 -4.25 5.06
N LYS A 9 17.17 -5.19 4.30
CA LYS A 9 18.62 -5.27 4.07
C LYS A 9 19.23 -3.99 3.52
N ARG A 10 18.43 -3.17 2.82
CA ARG A 10 18.91 -1.90 2.22
C ARG A 10 19.07 -0.78 3.24
N ILE A 11 18.39 -0.87 4.37
CA ILE A 11 18.36 0.19 5.38
C ILE A 11 18.97 -0.25 6.73
N TYR A 12 19.03 -1.55 7.00
CA TYR A 12 19.61 -2.06 8.25
C TYR A 12 21.14 -2.03 8.20
N PRO A 13 21.84 -1.57 9.28
CA PRO A 13 23.30 -1.39 9.30
C PRO A 13 24.09 -2.68 9.01
N ILE A 14 23.54 -3.84 9.37
CA ILE A 14 24.20 -5.14 9.17
C ILE A 14 23.29 -6.06 8.35
N PRO A 15 23.25 -5.89 7.00
CA PRO A 15 22.32 -6.62 6.13
C PRO A 15 22.39 -8.14 6.25
N SER A 16 23.57 -8.69 6.62
CA SER A 16 23.77 -10.14 6.80
C SER A 16 22.98 -10.73 7.97
N LEU A 17 22.52 -9.92 8.90
CA LEU A 17 21.67 -10.36 10.02
C LEU A 17 20.19 -10.41 9.66
N VAL A 18 19.78 -9.75 8.59
CA VAL A 18 18.38 -9.77 8.13
C VAL A 18 18.11 -11.11 7.43
N ARG A 19 17.21 -11.90 8.00
CA ARG A 19 16.85 -13.23 7.51
C ARG A 19 15.35 -13.48 7.62
N THR A 20 14.87 -14.47 6.88
CA THR A 20 13.50 -14.98 6.97
C THR A 20 13.54 -16.40 7.55
N GLU A 21 12.53 -16.72 8.34
CA GLU A 21 12.33 -18.04 8.89
C GLU A 21 10.85 -18.45 8.74
N ALA A 22 10.61 -19.62 8.15
CA ALA A 22 9.28 -20.17 8.07
C ALA A 22 8.88 -20.79 9.42
N THR A 23 7.71 -20.44 9.92
CA THR A 23 7.22 -20.95 11.20
C THR A 23 5.81 -21.49 11.12
N THR A 24 5.55 -22.59 11.83
CA THR A 24 4.22 -23.15 12.03
C THR A 24 3.80 -23.13 13.50
N THR A 25 4.68 -22.62 14.38
CA THR A 25 4.48 -22.63 15.83
C THR A 25 3.91 -21.31 16.36
N ILE A 26 4.19 -20.18 15.69
CA ILE A 26 3.71 -18.86 16.09
C ILE A 26 2.24 -18.71 15.72
N GLY A 27 1.37 -18.60 16.74
CA GLY A 27 -0.09 -18.61 16.60
C GLY A 27 -0.61 -17.44 15.76
N GLU A 28 -0.01 -16.27 15.91
CA GLU A 28 -0.35 -15.01 15.22
C GLU A 28 -0.16 -15.12 13.70
N VAL A 29 0.84 -15.88 13.27
CA VAL A 29 1.11 -16.11 11.84
C VAL A 29 0.30 -17.29 11.30
N ARG A 30 0.20 -18.38 12.08
CA ARG A 30 -0.42 -19.62 11.63
C ARG A 30 -1.93 -19.58 11.52
N ARG A 31 -2.62 -18.83 12.41
CA ARG A 31 -4.09 -18.86 12.55
C ARG A 31 -4.83 -17.89 11.63
N VAL A 32 -4.13 -17.03 10.92
CA VAL A 32 -4.74 -16.05 10.02
C VAL A 32 -4.92 -16.63 8.62
N ARG A 33 -5.96 -16.19 7.91
CA ARG A 33 -6.22 -16.59 6.51
C ARG A 33 -5.49 -15.72 5.49
N ALA A 34 -5.13 -14.50 5.87
CA ALA A 34 -4.36 -13.58 5.05
C ALA A 34 -2.87 -13.93 5.11
N PRO A 35 -2.07 -13.54 4.12
CA PRO A 35 -0.62 -13.55 4.22
C PRO A 35 -0.17 -12.81 5.48
N ALA A 36 0.66 -13.46 6.29
CA ALA A 36 1.08 -12.93 7.58
C ALA A 36 2.59 -13.05 7.77
N VAL A 37 3.17 -12.04 8.40
CA VAL A 37 4.59 -11.97 8.78
C VAL A 37 4.67 -11.44 10.20
N LEU A 38 5.45 -12.10 11.05
CA LEU A 38 5.95 -11.51 12.29
C LEU A 38 7.29 -10.86 11.98
N LEU A 39 7.44 -9.61 12.37
CA LEU A 39 8.65 -8.83 12.14
C LEU A 39 9.32 -8.52 13.48
N GLU A 40 10.57 -8.94 13.63
CA GLU A 40 11.46 -8.58 14.73
C GLU A 40 12.54 -7.65 14.18
N LEU A 41 12.42 -6.34 14.45
CA LEU A 41 13.32 -5.32 13.90
C LEU A 41 14.67 -5.25 14.61
N GLY A 42 14.78 -5.81 15.79
CA GLY A 42 15.99 -5.79 16.61
C GLY A 42 15.67 -6.00 18.08
N PHE A 43 16.70 -5.94 18.91
CA PHE A 43 16.59 -6.17 20.35
C PHE A 43 16.65 -4.85 21.11
N HIS A 44 15.65 -4.58 21.95
CA HIS A 44 15.54 -3.34 22.71
C HIS A 44 16.62 -3.17 23.79
N ASP A 45 17.21 -4.28 24.25
CA ASP A 45 18.31 -4.35 25.20
C ASP A 45 19.71 -4.28 24.53
N ASN A 46 19.76 -4.30 23.19
CA ASN A 46 20.95 -3.97 22.43
C ASN A 46 20.96 -2.45 22.14
N PRO A 47 21.94 -1.68 22.66
CA PRO A 47 21.98 -0.22 22.48
C PRO A 47 22.03 0.22 21.00
N ASP A 48 22.73 -0.53 20.14
CA ASP A 48 22.87 -0.19 18.72
C ASP A 48 21.56 -0.41 17.96
N ASP A 49 20.85 -1.53 18.21
CA ASP A 49 19.53 -1.79 17.63
C ASP A 49 18.50 -0.76 18.11
N ALA A 50 18.49 -0.48 19.42
CA ALA A 50 17.58 0.50 19.99
C ALA A 50 17.82 1.92 19.43
N ALA A 51 19.08 2.30 19.25
CA ALA A 51 19.44 3.58 18.64
C ALA A 51 19.04 3.63 17.17
N TRP A 52 19.33 2.57 16.40
CA TRP A 52 18.95 2.48 14.99
C TRP A 52 17.44 2.60 14.82
N ILE A 53 16.64 1.85 15.56
CA ILE A 53 15.18 1.90 15.48
C ILE A 53 14.68 3.31 15.77
N LYS A 54 15.11 3.92 16.88
CA LYS A 54 14.66 5.26 17.28
C LYS A 54 15.01 6.35 16.27
N ASN A 55 16.18 6.25 15.64
CA ASN A 55 16.67 7.27 14.72
C ASN A 55 16.15 7.10 13.29
N ASN A 56 15.54 5.95 12.96
CA ASN A 56 15.12 5.61 11.59
C ASN A 56 13.63 5.19 11.50
N LEU A 57 12.79 5.61 12.45
CA LEU A 57 11.38 5.21 12.49
C LEU A 57 10.62 5.48 11.17
N ASP A 58 10.80 6.65 10.60
CA ASP A 58 10.13 7.04 9.35
C ASP A 58 10.63 6.21 8.15
N GLU A 59 11.93 5.94 8.09
CA GLU A 59 12.52 5.13 7.03
C GLU A 59 12.08 3.66 7.15
N ILE A 60 12.05 3.12 8.35
CA ILE A 60 11.55 1.77 8.65
C ILE A 60 10.07 1.68 8.24
N ALA A 61 9.23 2.61 8.70
CA ALA A 61 7.81 2.63 8.37
C ALA A 61 7.57 2.69 6.84
N ARG A 62 8.30 3.59 6.17
CA ARG A 62 8.26 3.73 4.71
C ARG A 62 8.67 2.43 4.00
N ASN A 63 9.73 1.77 4.46
CA ASN A 63 10.24 0.52 3.92
C ASN A 63 9.25 -0.63 4.09
N LEU A 64 8.57 -0.71 5.23
CA LEU A 64 7.53 -1.70 5.49
C LEU A 64 6.32 -1.50 4.56
N VAL A 65 5.85 -0.26 4.39
CA VAL A 65 4.76 0.05 3.46
C VAL A 65 5.17 -0.28 2.02
N LEU A 66 6.38 0.08 1.60
CA LEU A 66 6.92 -0.29 0.29
C LEU A 66 6.86 -1.81 0.07
N SER A 67 7.28 -2.59 1.06
CA SER A 67 7.28 -4.05 0.98
C SER A 67 5.87 -4.63 0.85
N VAL A 68 4.90 -4.06 1.54
CA VAL A 68 3.48 -4.46 1.45
C VAL A 68 2.90 -4.10 0.09
N THR A 69 3.14 -2.89 -0.40
CA THR A 69 2.64 -2.48 -1.73
C THR A 69 3.27 -3.31 -2.85
N GLU A 70 4.56 -3.60 -2.76
CA GLU A 70 5.28 -4.47 -3.70
C GLU A 70 4.70 -5.90 -3.70
N PHE A 71 4.42 -6.46 -2.52
CA PHE A 71 3.80 -7.79 -2.39
C PHE A 71 2.44 -7.87 -3.07
N PHE A 72 1.62 -6.82 -2.97
CA PHE A 72 0.29 -6.77 -3.58
C PHE A 72 0.28 -6.24 -5.02
N GLY A 73 1.44 -5.86 -5.57
CA GLY A 73 1.54 -5.25 -6.90
C GLY A 73 0.83 -3.90 -6.97
N LEU A 74 0.88 -3.12 -5.89
CA LEU A 74 0.32 -1.78 -5.79
C LEU A 74 1.44 -0.73 -5.89
N PRO A 75 1.16 0.47 -6.42
CA PRO A 75 2.14 1.56 -6.37
C PRO A 75 2.35 2.02 -4.92
N PHE A 76 3.59 2.36 -4.59
CA PHE A 76 3.90 3.08 -3.36
C PHE A 76 3.51 4.56 -3.54
N LEU A 77 2.55 5.04 -2.76
CA LEU A 77 2.04 6.41 -2.82
C LEU A 77 2.29 7.14 -1.50
N THR A 78 2.94 8.30 -1.58
CA THR A 78 3.05 9.19 -0.42
C THR A 78 1.75 9.94 -0.20
N PRO A 79 1.29 10.14 1.04
CA PRO A 79 0.06 10.88 1.32
C PRO A 79 0.09 12.29 0.73
N ILE A 80 -1.02 12.69 0.11
CA ILE A 80 -1.29 14.06 -0.35
C ILE A 80 -2.65 14.51 0.20
N PRO A 81 -2.93 15.81 0.27
CA PRO A 81 -4.26 16.29 0.61
C PRO A 81 -5.32 15.74 -0.31
N ALA A 82 -6.40 15.21 0.25
CA ALA A 82 -7.52 14.70 -0.54
C ALA A 82 -8.20 15.85 -1.31
N ARG A 83 -8.68 15.55 -2.52
CA ARG A 83 -9.40 16.50 -3.40
C ARG A 83 -10.77 15.92 -3.77
N SER A 84 -11.68 16.79 -4.14
CA SER A 84 -12.97 16.39 -4.73
C SER A 84 -12.86 16.30 -6.24
N GLY A 85 -13.53 15.31 -6.82
CA GLY A 85 -13.71 15.17 -8.26
C GLY A 85 -15.08 14.62 -8.58
N MET A 86 -15.49 14.77 -9.82
CA MET A 86 -16.77 14.29 -10.33
C MET A 86 -16.53 13.42 -11.57
N VAL A 87 -17.25 12.31 -11.64
CA VAL A 87 -17.23 11.43 -12.80
C VAL A 87 -17.80 12.16 -14.01
N ASP A 88 -17.08 12.10 -15.11
CA ASP A 88 -17.44 12.72 -16.40
C ASP A 88 -17.31 11.65 -17.50
N VAL A 89 -18.40 10.97 -17.79
CA VAL A 89 -18.49 9.93 -18.82
C VAL A 89 -19.69 10.21 -19.73
N ASN A 90 -19.51 10.07 -21.04
CA ASN A 90 -20.59 10.32 -22.01
C ASN A 90 -21.73 9.30 -21.91
N TRP A 91 -21.45 8.10 -21.42
CA TRP A 91 -22.40 7.01 -21.23
C TRP A 91 -21.84 5.95 -20.30
N GLY A 92 -22.72 5.21 -19.62
CA GLY A 92 -22.34 4.14 -18.72
C GLY A 92 -21.84 4.63 -17.35
N SER A 93 -20.77 4.03 -16.85
CA SER A 93 -20.20 4.30 -15.53
C SER A 93 -18.69 4.13 -15.53
N LEU A 94 -18.01 4.88 -14.69
CA LEU A 94 -16.60 4.75 -14.43
C LEU A 94 -16.31 3.54 -13.53
N ASN A 95 -15.47 2.63 -13.99
CA ASN A 95 -15.05 1.48 -13.20
C ASN A 95 -14.00 1.90 -12.16
N ILE A 96 -14.24 1.54 -10.91
CA ILE A 96 -13.28 1.64 -9.81
C ILE A 96 -12.67 0.25 -9.61
N ARG A 97 -11.35 0.15 -9.73
CA ARG A 97 -10.63 -1.12 -9.84
C ARG A 97 -9.70 -1.36 -8.65
N SER A 98 -9.38 -2.61 -8.38
CA SER A 98 -8.50 -3.00 -7.27
C SER A 98 -7.03 -2.60 -7.46
N ARG A 99 -6.60 -2.34 -8.71
CA ARG A 99 -5.22 -1.91 -9.07
C ARG A 99 -5.29 -0.97 -10.27
N PRO A 100 -4.26 -0.13 -10.51
CA PRO A 100 -4.22 0.78 -11.65
C PRO A 100 -3.91 0.04 -12.96
N SER A 101 -4.84 -0.82 -13.38
CA SER A 101 -4.77 -1.62 -14.60
C SER A 101 -6.17 -1.89 -15.14
N LEU A 102 -6.32 -1.90 -16.46
CA LEU A 102 -7.59 -2.23 -17.13
C LEU A 102 -8.01 -3.69 -16.92
N ASP A 103 -7.06 -4.58 -16.65
CA ASP A 103 -7.31 -6.00 -16.39
C ASP A 103 -7.63 -6.29 -14.90
N ALA A 104 -7.51 -5.27 -14.03
CA ALA A 104 -7.77 -5.44 -12.62
C ALA A 104 -9.28 -5.61 -12.35
N PRO A 105 -9.67 -6.42 -11.33
CA PRO A 105 -11.06 -6.58 -10.92
C PRO A 105 -11.74 -5.25 -10.64
N VAL A 106 -12.99 -5.10 -11.10
CA VAL A 106 -13.84 -3.96 -10.80
C VAL A 106 -14.45 -4.14 -9.42
N LEU A 107 -14.24 -3.17 -8.54
CA LEU A 107 -14.74 -3.15 -7.17
C LEU A 107 -16.09 -2.42 -7.06
N ALA A 108 -16.24 -1.34 -7.86
CA ALA A 108 -17.46 -0.56 -7.93
C ALA A 108 -17.58 0.13 -9.30
N GLN A 109 -18.79 0.64 -9.58
CA GLN A 109 -19.07 1.44 -10.77
C GLN A 109 -19.72 2.76 -10.34
N ALA A 110 -19.11 3.87 -10.70
CA ALA A 110 -19.58 5.21 -10.39
C ALA A 110 -20.27 5.80 -11.65
N PRO A 111 -21.57 6.16 -11.59
CA PRO A 111 -22.27 6.75 -12.73
C PRO A 111 -21.75 8.16 -13.04
N ASP A 112 -22.12 8.67 -14.20
CA ASP A 112 -21.87 10.06 -14.57
C ASP A 112 -22.37 11.03 -13.50
N GLY A 113 -21.61 12.09 -13.23
CA GLY A 113 -21.90 13.08 -12.19
C GLY A 113 -21.65 12.60 -10.75
N ALA A 114 -21.23 11.36 -10.52
CA ALA A 114 -20.93 10.86 -9.18
C ALA A 114 -19.73 11.59 -8.57
N LEU A 115 -19.84 11.95 -7.29
CA LEU A 115 -18.76 12.56 -6.53
C LEU A 115 -17.77 11.52 -6.04
N LEU A 116 -16.49 11.82 -6.19
CA LEU A 116 -15.36 11.03 -5.74
C LEU A 116 -14.50 11.84 -4.78
N THR A 117 -13.97 11.19 -3.74
CA THR A 117 -12.82 11.72 -3.00
C THR A 117 -11.55 11.17 -3.61
N ILE A 118 -10.72 12.02 -4.18
CA ILE A 118 -9.43 11.66 -4.75
C ILE A 118 -8.41 11.68 -3.63
N ILE A 119 -7.84 10.51 -3.31
CA ILE A 119 -6.90 10.31 -2.22
C ILE A 119 -5.46 10.49 -2.72
N ASN A 120 -5.18 10.04 -3.96
CA ASN A 120 -3.86 10.11 -4.57
C ASN A 120 -3.95 9.95 -6.09
N GLN A 121 -2.79 10.02 -6.75
CA GLN A 121 -2.64 9.79 -8.18
C GLN A 121 -1.42 8.92 -8.48
N TRP A 122 -1.56 8.01 -9.41
CA TRP A 122 -0.50 7.20 -9.97
C TRP A 122 -0.60 7.18 -11.49
N GLN A 123 0.35 7.83 -12.17
CA GLN A 123 0.30 8.00 -13.62
C GLN A 123 -1.05 8.59 -14.05
N ASP A 124 -1.80 7.91 -14.91
CA ASP A 124 -3.12 8.24 -15.43
C ASP A 124 -4.28 7.59 -14.64
N TRP A 125 -4.04 7.29 -13.35
CA TRP A 125 -5.04 6.74 -12.43
C TRP A 125 -5.14 7.57 -11.16
N TYR A 126 -6.37 7.86 -10.74
CA TYR A 126 -6.65 8.35 -9.39
C TYR A 126 -6.91 7.19 -8.45
N LEU A 127 -6.31 7.22 -7.25
CA LEU A 127 -6.78 6.45 -6.11
C LEU A 127 -7.96 7.22 -5.50
N VAL A 128 -9.13 6.62 -5.51
CA VAL A 128 -10.37 7.29 -5.11
C VAL A 128 -11.11 6.54 -4.02
N ASN A 129 -11.93 7.26 -3.25
CA ASN A 129 -12.97 6.69 -2.43
C ASN A 129 -14.33 7.07 -3.05
N TYR A 130 -15.12 6.06 -3.36
CA TYR A 130 -16.50 6.18 -3.81
C TYR A 130 -17.40 5.37 -2.87
N ASN A 131 -18.23 6.06 -2.08
CA ASN A 131 -19.17 5.44 -1.13
C ASN A 131 -18.54 4.38 -0.22
N GLY A 132 -17.31 4.64 0.27
CA GLY A 132 -16.56 3.71 1.12
C GLY A 132 -15.72 2.67 0.37
N THR A 133 -15.88 2.53 -0.95
CA THR A 133 -15.02 1.69 -1.79
C THR A 133 -13.77 2.46 -2.21
N ILE A 134 -12.61 1.98 -1.80
CA ILE A 134 -11.31 2.54 -2.21
C ILE A 134 -10.78 1.72 -3.38
N GLY A 135 -10.38 2.39 -4.46
CA GLY A 135 -9.84 1.76 -5.65
C GLY A 135 -9.31 2.76 -6.66
N TYR A 136 -8.91 2.27 -7.81
CA TYR A 136 -8.31 3.07 -8.87
C TYR A 136 -9.31 3.34 -9.99
N ALA A 137 -9.39 4.60 -10.40
CA ALA A 137 -10.20 5.10 -11.50
C ALA A 137 -9.33 5.83 -12.52
N LYS A 138 -9.63 5.68 -13.82
CA LYS A 138 -8.94 6.44 -14.87
C LYS A 138 -9.19 7.93 -14.70
N ASP A 139 -8.13 8.72 -14.67
CA ASP A 139 -8.18 10.17 -14.46
C ASP A 139 -8.89 10.90 -15.59
N SER A 140 -8.78 10.40 -16.83
CA SER A 140 -9.44 10.96 -18.03
C SER A 140 -10.97 10.99 -17.97
N PHE A 141 -11.59 10.33 -17.00
CA PHE A 141 -13.02 10.30 -16.77
C PHE A 141 -13.42 10.99 -15.45
N VAL A 142 -12.56 11.85 -14.93
CA VAL A 142 -12.80 12.57 -13.66
C VAL A 142 -12.44 14.04 -13.82
N THR A 143 -13.41 14.92 -13.63
CA THR A 143 -13.19 16.37 -13.56
C THR A 143 -12.90 16.77 -12.12
N LEU A 144 -11.82 17.52 -11.88
CA LEU A 144 -11.47 18.04 -10.56
C LEU A 144 -12.33 19.28 -10.24
N ASN A 145 -12.78 19.37 -8.99
CA ASN A 145 -13.49 20.53 -8.44
C ASN A 145 -12.52 21.50 -7.77
#